data_ee89eabe07a5436670bb0f466399319f
#
_entry.id   ee89eabe07a5436670bb0f466399319f
#
_cell.length_a   1.000
_cell.length_b   1.000
_cell.length_c   1.000
_cell.angle_alpha   90.00
_cell.angle_beta   90.00
_cell.angle_gamma   90.00
#
_symmetry.space_group_name_H-M   'P 1'
#
loop_
_entity.id
_entity.type
_entity.pdbx_description
1 polymer ?
#
loop_
_entity_poly.entity_id
_entity_poly.type
_entity_poly.pdbx_seq_one_letter_code
_entity_poly.pdbx_strand_id
1 'polypeptide(L)'
;GSIDGDGAAAMRYTEARLSKLAEEMLRDIEKDTVDMQLNFDDSLKEPVVLPCRFPNLLVNGASGIAVGMATNMPTHNLGEVIDGCVAYVKNAVARVENPEVEPITVAELMEHIKAPDFPTGGTIYGYQGVRDAYETGRGRIIIRSKAEIETEDNGRERIVIGELPYGVVKSDL
;
A
#
# COMPACT_ATOMS: atom_id res chain seq x y z
N GLY A 1 -6.32 -16.10 9.59
CA GLY A 1 -7.66 -15.64 9.22
C GLY A 1 -8.05 -16.03 7.81
N SER A 2 -9.27 -15.78 7.46
CA SER A 2 -9.81 -16.00 6.12
C SER A 2 -10.56 -14.76 5.63
N ILE A 3 -10.96 -14.78 4.34
CA ILE A 3 -11.80 -13.72 3.76
C ILE A 3 -13.20 -13.66 4.43
N ASP A 4 -13.60 -14.72 5.10
CA ASP A 4 -14.87 -14.79 5.86
C ASP A 4 -14.76 -14.17 7.26
N GLY A 5 -13.59 -13.63 7.63
CA GLY A 5 -13.35 -13.00 8.93
C GLY A 5 -13.01 -13.99 10.05
N ASP A 6 -12.75 -15.25 9.73
CA ASP A 6 -12.34 -16.23 10.74
C ASP A 6 -10.99 -15.88 11.36
N GLY A 7 -10.89 -16.04 12.66
CA GLY A 7 -9.65 -15.90 13.39
C GLY A 7 -8.63 -16.97 13.01
N ALA A 8 -7.36 -16.69 13.26
CA ALA A 8 -6.30 -17.70 13.13
C ALA A 8 -6.43 -18.79 14.20
N ALA A 9 -5.96 -20.00 13.89
CA ALA A 9 -5.83 -21.07 14.87
C ALA A 9 -4.87 -20.68 16.00
N ALA A 10 -4.87 -21.43 17.12
CA ALA A 10 -3.90 -21.21 18.19
C ALA A 10 -2.46 -21.31 17.67
N MET A 11 -1.57 -20.46 18.16
CA MET A 11 -0.18 -20.34 17.69
C MET A 11 0.59 -21.68 17.68
N ARG A 12 0.24 -22.63 18.57
CA ARG A 12 0.85 -23.95 18.62
C ARG A 12 0.61 -24.82 17.38
N TYR A 13 -0.35 -24.44 16.53
CA TYR A 13 -0.70 -25.16 15.30
C TYR A 13 -0.20 -24.47 14.03
N THR A 14 0.47 -23.34 14.18
CA THR A 14 0.88 -22.51 13.03
C THR A 14 2.38 -22.28 13.04
N GLU A 15 2.95 -22.13 11.85
CA GLU A 15 4.33 -21.71 11.63
C GLU A 15 4.33 -20.35 10.91
N ALA A 16 5.29 -19.50 11.25
CA ALA A 16 5.55 -18.26 10.53
C ALA A 16 6.90 -18.36 9.80
N ARG A 17 6.91 -17.96 8.55
CA ARG A 17 8.12 -17.88 7.71
C ARG A 17 8.12 -16.57 6.95
N LEU A 18 9.31 -16.05 6.67
CA LEU A 18 9.44 -14.89 5.81
C LEU A 18 8.99 -15.25 4.38
N SER A 19 8.20 -14.38 3.78
CA SER A 19 7.95 -14.44 2.34
C SER A 19 9.19 -13.99 1.58
N LYS A 20 9.32 -14.37 0.31
CA LYS A 20 10.42 -13.91 -0.56
C LYS A 20 10.50 -12.38 -0.63
N LEU A 21 9.35 -11.69 -0.61
CA LEU A 21 9.31 -10.24 -0.60
C LEU A 21 9.85 -9.65 0.71
N ALA A 22 9.54 -10.27 1.85
CA ALA A 22 10.09 -9.86 3.15
C ALA A 22 11.61 -10.08 3.23
N GLU A 23 12.14 -11.15 2.61
CA GLU A 23 13.57 -11.37 2.49
C GLU A 23 14.27 -10.26 1.68
N GLU A 24 13.65 -9.78 0.60
CA GLU A 24 14.18 -8.64 -0.17
C GLU A 24 14.19 -7.33 0.64
N MET A 25 13.28 -7.14 1.59
CA MET A 25 13.26 -5.97 2.48
C MET A 25 14.44 -5.98 3.46
N LEU A 26 14.98 -7.14 3.80
CA LEU A 26 16.10 -7.34 4.74
C LEU A 26 17.44 -7.54 4.06
N ARG A 27 17.48 -7.74 2.77
CA ARG A 27 18.63 -8.24 2.03
C ARG A 27 19.95 -7.48 2.23
N ASP A 28 19.88 -6.17 2.40
CA ASP A 28 21.05 -5.30 2.53
C ASP A 28 21.26 -4.78 3.97
N ILE A 29 20.68 -5.45 4.97
CA ILE A 29 20.71 -5.01 6.38
C ILE A 29 22.14 -4.90 6.95
N GLU A 30 23.08 -5.70 6.44
CA GLU A 30 24.48 -5.71 6.89
C GLU A 30 25.39 -4.76 6.10
N LYS A 31 24.83 -3.98 5.15
CA LYS A 31 25.61 -3.13 4.24
C LYS A 31 25.72 -1.68 4.67
N ASP A 32 25.36 -1.35 5.90
CA ASP A 32 25.42 0.03 6.44
C ASP A 32 24.65 1.04 5.58
N THR A 33 23.46 0.63 5.11
CA THR A 33 22.60 1.45 4.24
C THR A 33 21.53 2.23 5.00
N VAL A 34 21.33 1.92 6.28
CA VAL A 34 20.35 2.55 7.18
C VAL A 34 20.96 2.74 8.57
N ASP A 35 20.44 3.71 9.30
CA ASP A 35 20.83 3.94 10.70
C ASP A 35 20.42 2.78 11.60
N MET A 36 21.31 2.43 12.54
CA MET A 36 21.11 1.37 13.51
C MET A 36 21.00 1.97 14.91
N GLN A 37 20.10 1.44 15.72
CA GLN A 37 19.93 1.77 17.13
C GLN A 37 20.05 0.53 18.02
N LEU A 38 20.19 0.72 19.32
CA LEU A 38 20.12 -0.39 20.28
C LEU A 38 18.67 -0.86 20.41
N ASN A 39 18.48 -2.16 20.56
CA ASN A 39 17.19 -2.75 20.88
C ASN A 39 16.75 -2.42 22.33
N PHE A 40 15.57 -2.89 22.74
CA PHE A 40 14.97 -2.55 24.04
C PHE A 40 15.87 -2.83 25.25
N ASP A 41 16.66 -3.88 25.22
CA ASP A 41 17.55 -4.30 26.34
C ASP A 41 19.04 -3.96 26.12
N ASP A 42 19.34 -3.15 25.11
CA ASP A 42 20.69 -2.73 24.72
C ASP A 42 21.64 -3.89 24.38
N SER A 43 21.12 -5.09 24.17
CA SER A 43 21.93 -6.30 23.91
C SER A 43 22.36 -6.42 22.45
N LEU A 44 21.54 -5.90 21.52
CA LEU A 44 21.76 -6.00 20.07
C LEU A 44 21.46 -4.66 19.39
N LYS A 45 21.84 -4.54 18.13
CA LYS A 45 21.45 -3.42 17.27
C LYS A 45 20.34 -3.84 16.33
N GLU A 46 19.41 -2.92 16.10
CA GLU A 46 18.32 -3.05 15.15
C GLU A 46 18.28 -1.85 14.20
N PRO A 47 17.81 -2.00 12.96
CA PRO A 47 17.68 -0.88 12.04
C PRO A 47 16.53 0.04 12.47
N VAL A 48 16.75 1.36 12.39
CA VAL A 48 15.70 2.37 12.62
C VAL A 48 14.58 2.22 11.58
N VAL A 49 14.95 1.94 10.33
CA VAL A 49 14.06 1.59 9.23
C VAL A 49 14.66 0.43 8.44
N LEU A 50 13.82 -0.42 7.84
CA LEU A 50 14.32 -1.52 7.01
C LEU A 50 14.97 -0.99 5.73
N PRO A 51 16.09 -1.61 5.26
CA PRO A 51 16.78 -1.24 4.04
C PRO A 51 16.04 -1.73 2.78
N CYS A 52 14.76 -1.44 2.67
CA CYS A 52 13.92 -1.89 1.57
C CYS A 52 14.49 -1.51 0.20
N ARG A 53 14.52 -2.46 -0.73
CA ARG A 53 14.98 -2.27 -2.12
C ARG A 53 13.89 -1.72 -3.05
N PHE A 54 12.68 -1.57 -2.56
CA PHE A 54 11.55 -0.99 -3.26
C PHE A 54 10.75 -0.09 -2.29
N PRO A 55 9.96 0.86 -2.77
CA PRO A 55 9.23 1.83 -1.93
C PRO A 55 8.03 1.17 -1.23
N ASN A 56 8.32 0.32 -0.24
CA ASN A 56 7.35 -0.52 0.46
C ASN A 56 6.21 0.26 1.10
N LEU A 57 6.48 1.47 1.62
CA LEU A 57 5.45 2.27 2.27
C LEU A 57 4.29 2.62 1.32
N LEU A 58 4.58 2.94 0.06
CA LEU A 58 3.56 3.20 -0.96
C LEU A 58 2.94 1.91 -1.49
N VAL A 59 3.75 0.88 -1.73
CA VAL A 59 3.27 -0.38 -2.31
C VAL A 59 2.33 -1.10 -1.37
N ASN A 60 2.71 -1.30 -0.11
CA ASN A 60 1.92 -2.03 0.88
C ASN A 60 1.04 -1.13 1.76
N GLY A 61 1.22 0.19 1.68
CA GLY A 61 0.51 1.11 2.55
C GLY A 61 0.90 0.97 4.01
N ALA A 62 0.18 1.68 4.87
CA ALA A 62 0.32 1.60 6.31
C ALA A 62 -1.01 1.93 6.98
N SER A 63 -1.38 1.18 8.00
CA SER A 63 -2.57 1.44 8.82
C SER A 63 -2.20 1.27 10.29
N GLY A 64 -2.53 2.25 11.11
CA GLY A 64 -2.25 2.18 12.54
C GLY A 64 -2.87 3.30 13.33
N ILE A 65 -3.09 3.03 14.61
CA ILE A 65 -3.65 3.96 15.57
C ILE A 65 -2.60 4.19 16.66
N ALA A 66 -2.22 5.45 16.87
CA ALA A 66 -1.35 5.88 17.94
C ALA A 66 -2.06 6.86 18.88
N VAL A 67 -1.41 7.23 19.97
CA VAL A 67 -1.97 8.28 20.84
C VAL A 67 -1.91 9.63 20.14
N GLY A 68 -3.07 10.25 19.95
CA GLY A 68 -3.20 11.56 19.34
C GLY A 68 -3.13 11.59 17.81
N MET A 69 -2.86 10.47 17.13
CA MET A 69 -2.83 10.40 15.66
C MET A 69 -3.17 9.00 15.14
N ALA A 70 -3.59 8.93 13.89
CA ALA A 70 -3.78 7.68 13.17
C ALA A 70 -3.32 7.85 11.72
N THR A 71 -2.91 6.75 11.08
CA THR A 71 -2.61 6.71 9.65
C THR A 71 -3.43 5.63 8.97
N ASN A 72 -3.81 5.89 7.74
CA ASN A 72 -4.47 4.91 6.88
C ASN A 72 -4.06 5.17 5.42
N MET A 73 -2.84 4.78 5.10
CA MET A 73 -2.27 4.92 3.76
C MET A 73 -2.63 3.67 2.94
N PRO A 74 -3.30 3.83 1.78
CA PRO A 74 -3.67 2.72 0.92
C PRO A 74 -2.46 2.11 0.20
N THR A 75 -2.65 0.90 -0.30
CA THR A 75 -1.70 0.20 -1.18
C THR A 75 -1.70 0.79 -2.59
N HIS A 76 -0.57 0.63 -3.32
CA HIS A 76 -0.39 1.12 -4.68
C HIS A 76 0.25 0.07 -5.58
N ASN A 77 0.08 0.21 -6.88
CA ASN A 77 0.70 -0.65 -7.87
C ASN A 77 2.23 -0.46 -7.88
N LEU A 78 2.97 -1.58 -7.77
CA LEU A 78 4.44 -1.55 -7.71
C LEU A 78 5.06 -0.91 -8.96
N GLY A 79 4.54 -1.21 -10.15
CA GLY A 79 5.04 -0.64 -11.41
C GLY A 79 4.85 0.87 -11.46
N GLU A 80 3.65 1.35 -11.14
CA GLU A 80 3.32 2.78 -11.09
C GLU A 80 4.20 3.53 -10.07
N VAL A 81 4.42 2.94 -8.89
CA VAL A 81 5.26 3.54 -7.86
C VAL A 81 6.72 3.61 -8.31
N ILE A 82 7.24 2.58 -8.98
CA ILE A 82 8.60 2.60 -9.53
C ILE A 82 8.73 3.67 -10.62
N ASP A 83 7.74 3.79 -11.52
CA ASP A 83 7.74 4.82 -12.55
C ASP A 83 7.73 6.22 -11.95
N GLY A 84 6.95 6.45 -10.90
CA GLY A 84 6.96 7.69 -10.12
C GLY A 84 8.32 7.96 -9.47
N CYS A 85 8.95 6.95 -8.87
CA CYS A 85 10.30 7.08 -8.31
C CYS A 85 11.33 7.44 -9.39
N VAL A 86 11.27 6.82 -10.55
CA VAL A 86 12.15 7.12 -11.69
C VAL A 86 11.97 8.57 -12.16
N ALA A 87 10.72 9.03 -12.27
CA ALA A 87 10.41 10.42 -12.63
C ALA A 87 10.99 11.40 -11.59
N TYR A 88 10.79 11.12 -10.29
CA TYR A 88 11.34 11.92 -9.21
C TYR A 88 12.86 12.01 -9.24
N VAL A 89 13.55 10.88 -9.39
CA VAL A 89 15.02 10.84 -9.44
C VAL A 89 15.54 11.57 -10.67
N LYS A 90 14.93 11.41 -11.84
CA LYS A 90 15.31 12.16 -13.06
C LYS A 90 15.18 13.66 -12.86
N ASN A 91 14.11 14.14 -12.25
CA ASN A 91 13.93 15.55 -11.91
C ASN A 91 14.99 16.02 -10.91
N ALA A 92 15.27 15.23 -9.86
CA ALA A 92 16.29 15.55 -8.87
C ALA A 92 17.70 15.67 -9.49
N VAL A 93 18.08 14.78 -10.41
CA VAL A 93 19.33 14.85 -11.16
C VAL A 93 19.37 16.10 -12.04
N ALA A 94 18.31 16.37 -12.81
CA ALA A 94 18.23 17.57 -13.64
C ALA A 94 18.38 18.87 -12.83
N ARG A 95 17.87 18.91 -11.60
CA ARG A 95 18.01 20.05 -10.69
C ARG A 95 19.44 20.24 -10.16
N VAL A 96 20.20 19.17 -10.04
CA VAL A 96 21.64 19.26 -9.70
C VAL A 96 22.43 19.86 -10.86
N GLU A 97 22.09 19.51 -12.09
CA GLU A 97 22.74 20.03 -13.31
C GLU A 97 22.29 21.46 -13.64
N ASN A 98 21.02 21.77 -13.41
CA ASN A 98 20.44 23.09 -13.64
C ASN A 98 19.51 23.49 -12.48
N PRO A 99 19.95 24.39 -11.57
CA PRO A 99 19.16 24.86 -10.44
C PRO A 99 17.84 25.61 -10.81
N GLU A 100 17.66 26.01 -12.07
CA GLU A 100 16.42 26.64 -12.54
C GLU A 100 15.31 25.63 -12.81
N VAL A 101 15.62 24.33 -12.82
CA VAL A 101 14.60 23.28 -12.97
C VAL A 101 13.74 23.21 -11.71
N GLU A 102 12.44 23.39 -11.86
CA GLU A 102 11.50 23.30 -10.76
C GLU A 102 11.39 21.88 -10.19
N PRO A 103 11.11 21.74 -8.87
CA PRO A 103 10.82 20.45 -8.28
C PRO A 103 9.60 19.79 -8.94
N ILE A 104 9.65 18.47 -9.16
CA ILE A 104 8.50 17.73 -9.65
C ILE A 104 7.31 17.90 -8.68
N THR A 105 6.16 18.19 -9.22
CA THR A 105 4.93 18.41 -8.44
C THR A 105 4.20 17.11 -8.15
N VAL A 106 3.29 17.12 -7.17
CA VAL A 106 2.40 15.99 -6.91
C VAL A 106 1.54 15.67 -8.13
N ALA A 107 1.05 16.68 -8.84
CA ALA A 107 0.26 16.49 -10.05
C ALA A 107 1.02 15.73 -11.15
N GLU A 108 2.30 16.04 -11.35
CA GLU A 108 3.16 15.33 -12.31
C GLU A 108 3.44 13.89 -11.85
N LEU A 109 3.67 13.67 -10.55
CA LEU A 109 3.81 12.31 -10.00
C LEU A 109 2.54 11.48 -10.16
N MET A 110 1.36 12.11 -10.12
CA MET A 110 0.07 11.46 -10.35
C MET A 110 -0.15 11.02 -11.80
N GLU A 111 0.65 11.49 -12.76
CA GLU A 111 0.66 10.92 -14.11
C GLU A 111 1.20 9.48 -14.14
N HIS A 112 2.07 9.16 -13.18
CA HIS A 112 2.67 7.83 -13.00
C HIS A 112 1.88 7.01 -11.97
N ILE A 113 1.63 7.56 -10.78
CA ILE A 113 0.89 6.92 -9.67
C ILE A 113 -0.52 7.47 -9.69
N LYS A 114 -1.40 6.84 -10.45
CA LYS A 114 -2.74 7.39 -10.76
C LYS A 114 -3.68 7.37 -9.58
N ALA A 115 -3.70 6.26 -8.83
CA ALA A 115 -4.59 6.05 -7.70
C ALA A 115 -4.11 4.86 -6.86
N PRO A 116 -4.67 4.67 -5.66
CA PRO A 116 -4.50 3.42 -4.92
C PRO A 116 -4.89 2.19 -5.73
N ASP A 117 -4.16 1.10 -5.53
CA ASP A 117 -4.42 -0.21 -6.12
C ASP A 117 -4.54 -1.25 -5.00
N PHE A 118 -5.69 -1.91 -4.91
CA PHE A 118 -6.00 -2.79 -3.79
C PHE A 118 -5.92 -4.26 -4.20
N PRO A 119 -5.35 -5.15 -3.34
CA PRO A 119 -5.19 -6.57 -3.66
C PRO A 119 -6.53 -7.31 -3.82
N THR A 120 -7.63 -6.77 -3.31
CA THR A 120 -8.98 -7.34 -3.44
C THR A 120 -9.76 -6.80 -4.63
N GLY A 121 -9.16 -5.88 -5.41
CA GLY A 121 -9.81 -5.21 -6.53
C GLY A 121 -10.82 -4.16 -6.11
N GLY A 122 -11.90 -4.04 -6.85
CA GLY A 122 -12.91 -3.01 -6.68
C GLY A 122 -12.67 -1.79 -7.58
N THR A 123 -13.63 -0.88 -7.60
CA THR A 123 -13.58 0.33 -8.41
C THR A 123 -13.60 1.57 -7.53
N ILE A 124 -12.62 2.44 -7.70
CA ILE A 124 -12.60 3.75 -7.05
C ILE A 124 -13.64 4.63 -7.74
N TYR A 125 -14.57 5.16 -6.96
CA TYR A 125 -15.69 5.98 -7.44
C TYR A 125 -15.47 7.46 -7.14
N GLY A 126 -15.08 8.20 -8.19
CA GLY A 126 -14.69 9.60 -8.10
C GLY A 126 -13.20 9.77 -7.81
N TYR A 127 -12.59 10.77 -8.46
CA TYR A 127 -11.14 11.00 -8.41
C TYR A 127 -10.71 12.09 -7.43
N GLN A 128 -11.65 12.95 -7.03
CA GLN A 128 -11.33 14.10 -6.18
C GLN A 128 -10.72 13.68 -4.83
N GLY A 129 -11.27 12.61 -4.21
CA GLY A 129 -10.74 12.12 -2.94
C GLY A 129 -9.32 11.56 -3.03
N VAL A 130 -8.92 11.01 -4.18
CA VAL A 130 -7.53 10.57 -4.44
C VAL A 130 -6.62 11.78 -4.54
N ARG A 131 -7.02 12.80 -5.31
CA ARG A 131 -6.26 14.05 -5.45
C ARG A 131 -6.07 14.72 -4.09
N ASP A 132 -7.15 14.90 -3.34
CA ASP A 132 -7.09 15.51 -2.01
C ASP A 132 -6.15 14.74 -1.08
N ALA A 133 -6.19 13.39 -1.12
CA ALA A 133 -5.31 12.55 -0.32
C ALA A 133 -3.83 12.76 -0.67
N TYR A 134 -3.50 12.84 -1.95
CA TYR A 134 -2.11 13.00 -2.41
C TYR A 134 -1.57 14.42 -2.20
N GLU A 135 -2.40 15.45 -2.39
CA GLU A 135 -2.00 16.85 -2.22
C GLU A 135 -1.93 17.28 -0.75
N THR A 136 -2.85 16.80 0.08
CA THR A 136 -3.03 17.30 1.45
C THR A 136 -2.71 16.26 2.53
N GLY A 137 -2.54 14.99 2.16
CA GLY A 137 -2.46 13.87 3.09
C GLY A 137 -3.82 13.47 3.68
N ARG A 138 -4.93 14.06 3.23
CA ARG A 138 -6.30 13.74 3.69
C ARG A 138 -7.26 13.71 2.51
N GLY A 139 -7.89 12.56 2.29
CA GLY A 139 -8.89 12.40 1.24
C GLY A 139 -9.86 11.28 1.58
N ARG A 140 -11.07 11.37 1.02
CA ARG A 140 -12.08 10.34 1.13
C ARG A 140 -12.16 9.56 -0.19
N ILE A 141 -11.64 8.34 -0.20
CA ILE A 141 -11.66 7.46 -1.35
C ILE A 141 -12.82 6.49 -1.20
N ILE A 142 -13.75 6.49 -2.15
CA ILE A 142 -14.90 5.61 -2.17
C ILE A 142 -14.59 4.43 -3.09
N ILE A 143 -14.65 3.22 -2.56
CA ILE A 143 -14.41 1.99 -3.29
C ILE A 143 -15.73 1.21 -3.38
N ARG A 144 -16.07 0.71 -4.56
CA ARG A 144 -17.24 -0.13 -4.79
C ARG A 144 -16.84 -1.51 -5.25
N SER A 145 -17.61 -2.50 -4.85
CA SER A 145 -17.51 -3.87 -5.35
C SER A 145 -17.75 -3.91 -6.86
N LYS A 146 -17.15 -4.89 -7.53
CA LYS A 146 -17.58 -5.30 -8.86
C LYS A 146 -18.69 -6.32 -8.71
N ALA A 147 -19.90 -5.92 -9.04
CA ALA A 147 -21.10 -6.73 -8.88
C ALA A 147 -21.83 -6.89 -10.22
N GLU A 148 -22.34 -8.08 -10.47
CA GLU A 148 -23.12 -8.45 -11.65
C GLU A 148 -24.41 -9.10 -11.20
N ILE A 149 -25.51 -8.90 -11.95
CA ILE A 149 -26.79 -9.58 -11.71
C ILE A 149 -26.87 -10.71 -12.71
N GLU A 150 -26.95 -11.93 -12.21
CA GLU A 150 -27.16 -13.13 -13.02
C GLU A 150 -28.61 -13.61 -12.83
N THR A 151 -29.27 -13.93 -13.96
CA THR A 151 -30.59 -14.52 -13.97
C THR A 151 -30.49 -16.03 -14.26
N GLU A 152 -30.98 -16.85 -13.37
CA GLU A 152 -31.04 -18.31 -13.52
C GLU A 152 -32.16 -18.71 -14.49
N ASP A 153 -32.10 -19.93 -15.04
CA ASP A 153 -33.09 -20.47 -15.98
C ASP A 153 -34.52 -20.50 -15.40
N ASN A 154 -34.63 -20.53 -14.07
CA ASN A 154 -35.92 -20.51 -13.34
C ASN A 154 -36.48 -19.09 -13.13
N GLY A 155 -35.81 -18.06 -13.66
CA GLY A 155 -36.17 -16.65 -13.53
C GLY A 155 -35.78 -16.00 -12.20
N ARG A 156 -35.02 -16.70 -11.35
CA ARG A 156 -34.45 -16.08 -10.13
C ARG A 156 -33.22 -15.26 -10.47
N GLU A 157 -33.06 -14.15 -9.79
CA GLU A 157 -31.90 -13.30 -9.89
C GLU A 157 -30.99 -13.47 -8.68
N ARG A 158 -29.69 -13.41 -8.93
CA ARG A 158 -28.67 -13.37 -7.88
C ARG A 158 -27.65 -12.28 -8.17
N ILE A 159 -27.13 -11.66 -7.12
CA ILE A 159 -26.05 -10.69 -7.22
C ILE A 159 -24.73 -11.45 -7.01
N VAL A 160 -23.86 -11.43 -8.02
CA VAL A 160 -22.53 -12.04 -7.96
C VAL A 160 -21.51 -10.92 -7.75
N ILE A 161 -20.77 -11.01 -6.66
CA ILE A 161 -19.74 -10.03 -6.31
C ILE A 161 -18.38 -10.67 -6.58
N GLY A 162 -17.73 -10.21 -7.67
CA GLY A 162 -16.43 -10.72 -8.12
C GLY A 162 -15.24 -10.10 -7.39
N GLU A 163 -15.39 -8.85 -6.94
CA GLU A 163 -14.34 -8.10 -6.25
C GLU A 163 -14.94 -7.38 -5.03
N LEU A 164 -14.20 -7.38 -3.92
CA LEU A 164 -14.60 -6.73 -2.66
C LEU A 164 -13.76 -5.48 -2.40
N PRO A 165 -14.35 -4.39 -1.90
CA PRO A 165 -13.57 -3.27 -1.40
C PRO A 165 -12.60 -3.72 -0.30
N TYR A 166 -11.40 -3.18 -0.32
CA TYR A 166 -10.38 -3.51 0.67
C TYR A 166 -10.86 -3.22 2.09
N GLY A 167 -10.65 -4.19 2.98
CA GLY A 167 -11.08 -4.11 4.38
C GLY A 167 -12.54 -4.52 4.63
N VAL A 168 -13.33 -4.85 3.59
CA VAL A 168 -14.67 -5.41 3.76
C VAL A 168 -14.56 -6.92 4.00
N VAL A 169 -15.21 -7.39 5.07
CA VAL A 169 -15.29 -8.81 5.38
C VAL A 169 -16.44 -9.42 4.59
N LYS A 170 -16.19 -10.54 3.91
CA LYS A 170 -17.20 -11.19 3.05
C LYS A 170 -18.48 -11.56 3.81
N SER A 171 -18.36 -11.99 5.07
CA SER A 171 -19.50 -12.36 5.91
C SER A 171 -20.40 -11.19 6.31
N ASP A 172 -19.93 -9.95 6.15
CA ASP A 172 -20.69 -8.75 6.52
C ASP A 172 -21.49 -8.19 5.33
N LEU A 173 -21.36 -8.81 4.18
CA LEU A 173 -21.95 -8.42 2.91
C LEU A 173 -23.20 -9.26 2.59
#